data_467045fb24f30a3a3b7e611e6c0049b0
#
_entry.id   467045fb24f30a3a3b7e611e6c0049b0
#
_cell.length_a   1.000
_cell.length_b   1.000
_cell.length_c   1.000
_cell.angle_alpha   90.00
_cell.angle_beta   90.00
_cell.angle_gamma   90.00
#
_symmetry.space_group_name_H-M   'P 1'
#
loop_
_entity.id
_entity.type
_entity.pdbx_description
1 polymer ?
#
loop_
_entity_poly.entity_id
_entity_poly.type
_entity_poly.pdbx_seq_one_letter_code
_entity_poly.pdbx_strand_id
1 'polypeptide(L)'
;MAHHNIHFGAAWETSFRALVDEGVRMPDPSILVSVPTLSEPGLAPPGDSVIYALEPVPNLTGRVDWSVERGRAEAELRARLERLGYPVTDVVTSRLVDPTDWARDGLVAGTPFSLSHRFFQSGPFRPANVERRAPGLVFAGCGTVPGVGIPMVLVSGRLAAERVVAGAPS
;
A
#
# COMPACT_ATOMS: atom_id res chain seq x y z
N MET A 1 -15.93 0.02 -17.33
CA MET A 1 -15.34 0.21 -15.99
C MET A 1 -15.73 -1.00 -15.15
N ALA A 2 -14.79 -1.63 -14.45
CA ALA A 2 -15.03 -2.76 -13.56
C ALA A 2 -14.81 -2.32 -12.10
N HIS A 3 -15.13 -3.19 -11.11
CA HIS A 3 -14.88 -2.91 -9.70
C HIS A 3 -13.36 -2.66 -9.46
N HIS A 4 -12.49 -3.51 -10.00
CA HIS A 4 -11.05 -3.32 -9.99
C HIS A 4 -10.53 -3.15 -11.41
N ASN A 5 -9.72 -2.12 -11.61
CA ASN A 5 -9.09 -1.80 -12.89
C ASN A 5 -7.60 -1.54 -12.64
N ILE A 6 -6.73 -2.11 -13.48
CA ILE A 6 -5.30 -1.81 -13.45
C ILE A 6 -4.95 -1.17 -14.80
N HIS A 7 -4.42 0.03 -14.74
CA HIS A 7 -3.93 0.75 -15.90
C HIS A 7 -2.40 0.69 -15.88
N PHE A 8 -1.85 -0.02 -16.83
CA PHE A 8 -0.41 -0.21 -16.93
C PHE A 8 0.25 0.97 -17.61
N GLY A 9 1.34 1.46 -17.02
CA GLY A 9 2.27 2.35 -17.71
C GLY A 9 3.03 1.59 -18.79
N ALA A 10 3.55 2.29 -19.78
CA ALA A 10 4.36 1.71 -20.85
C ALA A 10 5.86 1.70 -20.53
N ALA A 11 6.33 2.69 -19.79
CA ALA A 11 7.75 2.90 -19.46
C ALA A 11 8.19 2.13 -18.21
N TRP A 12 8.03 0.81 -18.18
CA TRP A 12 8.28 -0.04 -17.02
C TRP A 12 9.69 0.09 -16.45
N GLU A 13 10.70 -0.12 -17.28
CA GLU A 13 12.09 -0.14 -16.81
C GLU A 13 12.49 1.20 -16.19
N THR A 14 12.18 2.30 -16.87
CA THR A 14 12.46 3.66 -16.38
C THR A 14 11.69 3.96 -15.10
N SER A 15 10.44 3.57 -15.02
CA SER A 15 9.59 3.79 -13.86
C SER A 15 10.06 3.01 -12.64
N PHE A 16 10.43 1.74 -12.80
CA PHE A 16 10.96 0.95 -11.69
C PHE A 16 12.35 1.43 -11.24
N ARG A 17 13.22 1.86 -12.15
CA ARG A 17 14.50 2.46 -11.79
C ARG A 17 14.30 3.74 -10.98
N ALA A 18 13.43 4.62 -11.43
CA ALA A 18 13.08 5.85 -10.71
C ALA A 18 12.59 5.56 -9.28
N LEU A 19 11.67 4.60 -9.12
CA LEU A 19 11.12 4.25 -7.82
C LEU A 19 12.12 3.57 -6.90
N VAL A 20 12.80 2.52 -7.39
CA VAL A 20 13.57 1.57 -6.55
C VAL A 20 15.01 2.03 -6.36
N ASP A 21 15.65 2.53 -7.42
CA ASP A 21 17.08 2.87 -7.39
C ASP A 21 17.31 4.35 -7.11
N GLU A 22 16.46 5.22 -7.68
CA GLU A 22 16.63 6.67 -7.55
C GLU A 22 15.81 7.25 -6.40
N GLY A 23 14.78 6.56 -5.92
CA GLY A 23 13.91 7.01 -4.84
C GLY A 23 13.08 8.25 -5.20
N VAL A 24 12.68 8.35 -6.47
CA VAL A 24 11.82 9.43 -6.98
C VAL A 24 10.51 8.86 -7.53
N ARG A 25 9.53 9.72 -7.78
CA ARG A 25 8.25 9.29 -8.36
C ARG A 25 8.44 8.71 -9.75
N MET A 26 7.64 7.71 -10.07
CA MET A 26 7.62 7.09 -11.40
C MET A 26 7.16 8.10 -12.45
N PRO A 27 7.86 8.24 -13.59
CA PRO A 27 7.41 9.11 -14.69
C PRO A 27 6.13 8.58 -15.38
N ASP A 28 5.95 7.25 -15.38
CA ASP A 28 4.79 6.59 -15.98
C ASP A 28 4.32 5.42 -15.10
N PRO A 29 3.70 5.72 -13.93
CA PRO A 29 3.28 4.69 -12.99
C PRO A 29 2.09 3.89 -13.51
N SER A 30 2.08 2.60 -13.23
CA SER A 30 0.85 1.80 -13.27
C SER A 30 -0.02 2.18 -12.08
N ILE A 31 -1.32 2.31 -12.29
CA ILE A 31 -2.27 2.66 -11.23
C ILE A 31 -3.36 1.60 -11.07
N LEU A 32 -3.74 1.35 -9.83
CA LEU A 32 -4.92 0.57 -9.49
C LEU A 32 -6.08 1.53 -9.21
N VAL A 33 -7.23 1.29 -9.81
CA VAL A 33 -8.46 2.03 -9.52
C VAL A 33 -9.56 1.06 -9.13
N SER A 34 -10.12 1.22 -7.95
CA SER A 34 -11.28 0.46 -7.49
C SER A 34 -12.50 1.35 -7.42
N VAL A 35 -13.62 0.84 -7.92
CA VAL A 35 -14.93 1.48 -7.89
C VAL A 35 -15.91 0.52 -7.19
N PRO A 36 -15.85 0.41 -5.86
CA PRO A 36 -16.61 -0.61 -5.12
C PRO A 36 -18.12 -0.43 -5.23
N THR A 37 -18.60 0.78 -5.44
CA THR A 37 -20.03 1.07 -5.66
C THR A 37 -20.64 0.36 -6.88
N LEU A 38 -19.82 -0.11 -7.83
CA LEU A 38 -20.30 -0.95 -8.95
C LEU A 38 -20.78 -2.32 -8.50
N SER A 39 -20.23 -2.85 -7.41
CA SER A 39 -20.63 -4.15 -6.85
C SER A 39 -21.54 -4.00 -5.65
N GLU A 40 -21.40 -2.91 -4.91
CA GLU A 40 -22.16 -2.60 -3.70
C GLU A 40 -22.62 -1.14 -3.70
N PRO A 41 -23.75 -0.84 -4.35
CA PRO A 41 -24.25 0.54 -4.48
C PRO A 41 -24.50 1.25 -3.15
N GLY A 42 -24.73 0.51 -2.05
CA GLY A 42 -24.98 1.05 -0.72
C GLY A 42 -23.76 1.73 -0.06
N LEU A 43 -22.58 1.69 -0.68
CA LEU A 43 -21.36 2.37 -0.17
C LEU A 43 -21.34 3.89 -0.43
N ALA A 44 -22.30 4.40 -1.20
CA ALA A 44 -22.47 5.84 -1.43
C ALA A 44 -23.95 6.21 -1.47
N PRO A 45 -24.30 7.50 -1.30
CA PRO A 45 -25.64 7.98 -1.56
C PRO A 45 -26.11 7.67 -3.00
N PRO A 46 -27.42 7.57 -3.25
CA PRO A 46 -27.94 7.33 -4.59
C PRO A 46 -27.45 8.35 -5.61
N GLY A 47 -26.84 7.87 -6.69
CA GLY A 47 -26.25 8.70 -7.75
C GLY A 47 -24.76 9.01 -7.57
N ASP A 48 -24.20 8.76 -6.40
CA ASP A 48 -22.77 8.96 -6.11
C ASP A 48 -21.97 7.67 -6.29
N SER A 49 -20.64 7.83 -6.32
CA SER A 49 -19.69 6.72 -6.43
C SER A 49 -18.48 6.90 -5.52
N VAL A 50 -17.97 5.81 -5.02
CA VAL A 50 -16.66 5.77 -4.34
C VAL A 50 -15.60 5.35 -5.33
N ILE A 51 -14.53 6.13 -5.43
CA ILE A 51 -13.34 5.80 -6.24
C ILE A 51 -12.13 5.75 -5.30
N TYR A 52 -11.43 4.65 -5.30
CA TYR A 52 -10.13 4.49 -4.67
C TYR A 52 -9.07 4.34 -5.75
N ALA A 53 -8.05 5.20 -5.73
CA ALA A 53 -6.94 5.14 -6.67
C ALA A 53 -5.61 4.99 -5.92
N LEU A 54 -4.73 4.13 -6.41
CA LEU A 54 -3.42 3.86 -5.84
C LEU A 54 -2.35 3.99 -6.93
N GLU A 55 -1.34 4.78 -6.62
CA GLU A 55 -0.11 4.94 -7.40
C GLU A 55 1.08 4.53 -6.54
N PRO A 56 2.03 3.70 -7.04
CA PRO A 56 3.26 3.41 -6.32
C PRO A 56 4.15 4.65 -6.21
N VAL A 57 4.61 4.93 -5.00
CA VAL A 57 5.49 6.07 -4.72
C VAL A 57 6.63 5.65 -3.81
N PRO A 58 7.78 6.36 -3.79
CA PRO A 58 8.86 6.11 -2.85
C PRO A 58 8.39 6.38 -1.41
N ASN A 59 8.89 5.60 -0.47
CA ASN A 59 8.74 5.90 0.94
C ASN A 59 9.64 7.07 1.37
N LEU A 60 9.65 7.42 2.66
CA LEU A 60 10.38 8.57 3.19
C LEU A 60 11.92 8.40 3.20
N THR A 61 12.46 7.25 2.80
CA THR A 61 13.90 7.09 2.57
C THR A 61 14.31 7.49 1.16
N GLY A 62 13.34 7.75 0.28
CA GLY A 62 13.56 8.30 -1.06
C GLY A 62 13.89 9.79 -1.04
N ARG A 63 13.99 10.36 -2.23
CA ARG A 63 14.38 11.78 -2.44
C ARG A 63 13.20 12.72 -2.64
N VAL A 64 11.97 12.25 -2.44
CA VAL A 64 10.76 13.06 -2.62
C VAL A 64 10.48 13.87 -1.37
N ASP A 65 10.44 15.17 -1.50
CA ASP A 65 9.94 16.07 -0.46
C ASP A 65 8.42 16.16 -0.54
N TRP A 66 7.73 15.38 0.27
CA TRP A 66 6.28 15.31 0.29
C TRP A 66 5.61 16.60 0.81
N SER A 67 6.34 17.46 1.50
CA SER A 67 5.79 18.77 1.92
C SER A 67 5.52 19.69 0.72
N VAL A 68 6.25 19.50 -0.36
CA VAL A 68 6.13 20.24 -1.62
C VAL A 68 5.37 19.43 -2.67
N GLU A 69 5.66 18.13 -2.77
CA GLU A 69 5.21 17.29 -3.88
C GLU A 69 3.75 16.79 -3.72
N ARG A 70 3.22 16.78 -2.50
CA ARG A 70 1.87 16.25 -2.20
C ARG A 70 0.78 16.83 -3.11
N GLY A 71 0.68 18.15 -3.20
CA GLY A 71 -0.36 18.80 -4.00
C GLY A 71 -0.21 18.54 -5.50
N ARG A 72 1.03 18.48 -5.98
CA ARG A 72 1.34 18.13 -7.38
C ARG A 72 0.96 16.68 -7.68
N ALA A 73 1.32 15.74 -6.80
CA ALA A 73 1.00 14.34 -6.94
C ALA A 73 -0.53 14.11 -6.99
N GLU A 74 -1.28 14.79 -6.14
CA GLU A 74 -2.75 14.73 -6.15
C GLU A 74 -3.33 15.25 -7.48
N ALA A 75 -2.85 16.41 -7.94
CA ALA A 75 -3.33 17.01 -9.18
C ALA A 75 -3.01 16.13 -10.40
N GLU A 76 -1.82 15.55 -10.46
CA GLU A 76 -1.40 14.65 -11.55
C GLU A 76 -2.21 13.35 -11.54
N LEU A 77 -2.44 12.73 -10.36
CA LEU A 77 -3.27 11.54 -10.24
C LEU A 77 -4.71 11.82 -10.67
N ARG A 78 -5.31 12.94 -10.23
CA ARG A 78 -6.65 13.36 -10.61
C ARG A 78 -6.76 13.55 -12.12
N ALA A 79 -5.83 14.29 -12.73
CA ALA A 79 -5.80 14.51 -14.18
C ALA A 79 -5.62 13.18 -14.97
N ARG A 80 -4.90 12.20 -14.41
CA ARG A 80 -4.78 10.88 -15.00
C ARG A 80 -6.09 10.12 -14.93
N LEU A 81 -6.78 10.12 -13.79
CA LEU A 81 -8.09 9.49 -13.63
C LEU A 81 -9.12 10.07 -14.61
N GLU A 82 -9.13 11.39 -14.78
CA GLU A 82 -10.00 12.06 -15.75
C GLU A 82 -9.73 11.59 -17.18
N ARG A 83 -8.46 11.54 -17.60
CA ARG A 83 -8.08 11.03 -18.94
C ARG A 83 -8.47 9.56 -19.15
N LEU A 84 -8.53 8.77 -18.09
CA LEU A 84 -8.97 7.38 -18.11
C LEU A 84 -10.51 7.23 -18.07
N GLY A 85 -11.24 8.34 -17.99
CA GLY A 85 -12.70 8.36 -18.04
C GLY A 85 -13.37 8.12 -16.69
N TYR A 86 -12.65 8.29 -15.57
CA TYR A 86 -13.27 8.23 -14.25
C TYR A 86 -13.95 9.57 -13.91
N PRO A 87 -15.14 9.56 -13.28
CA PRO A 87 -15.89 10.75 -12.93
C PRO A 87 -15.26 11.44 -11.70
N VAL A 88 -14.24 12.24 -11.93
CA VAL A 88 -13.50 12.97 -10.87
C VAL A 88 -13.65 14.49 -10.97
N THR A 89 -14.62 14.98 -11.74
CA THR A 89 -14.93 16.42 -11.90
C THR A 89 -15.81 16.95 -10.77
N ASP A 90 -16.83 16.19 -10.37
CA ASP A 90 -17.80 16.59 -9.34
C ASP A 90 -17.53 15.85 -8.03
N VAL A 91 -16.36 16.08 -7.46
CA VAL A 91 -15.92 15.40 -6.25
C VAL A 91 -16.51 16.06 -5.02
N VAL A 92 -17.37 15.36 -4.29
CA VAL A 92 -17.95 15.83 -3.01
C VAL A 92 -16.89 15.88 -1.92
N THR A 93 -16.04 14.87 -1.84
CA THR A 93 -14.93 14.81 -0.88
C THR A 93 -13.78 13.99 -1.44
N SER A 94 -12.56 14.35 -1.07
CA SER A 94 -11.38 13.58 -1.41
C SER A 94 -10.37 13.56 -0.27
N ARG A 95 -9.59 12.50 -0.20
CA ARG A 95 -8.47 12.38 0.74
C ARG A 95 -7.29 11.77 0.02
N LEU A 96 -6.19 12.49 -0.04
CA LEU A 96 -4.89 11.93 -0.41
C LEU A 96 -4.21 11.38 0.84
N VAL A 97 -3.65 10.19 0.74
CA VAL A 97 -2.77 9.58 1.74
C VAL A 97 -1.42 9.37 1.08
N ASP A 98 -0.38 9.95 1.66
CA ASP A 98 1.00 9.84 1.19
C ASP A 98 1.91 9.20 2.26
N PRO A 99 3.20 8.96 1.99
CA PRO A 99 4.11 8.38 2.96
C PRO A 99 4.24 9.14 4.29
N THR A 100 3.98 10.46 4.32
CA THR A 100 4.01 11.22 5.57
C THR A 100 2.82 10.93 6.46
N ASP A 101 1.66 10.64 5.87
CA ASP A 101 0.48 10.21 6.61
C ASP A 101 0.71 8.84 7.26
N TRP A 102 1.26 7.87 6.49
CA TRP A 102 1.62 6.55 7.02
C TRP A 102 2.66 6.63 8.15
N ALA A 103 3.66 7.51 8.01
CA ALA A 103 4.65 7.71 9.07
C ALA A 103 4.02 8.32 10.35
N ARG A 104 3.06 9.22 10.20
CA ARG A 104 2.31 9.82 11.31
C ARG A 104 1.47 8.76 12.04
N ASP A 105 0.98 7.75 11.30
CA ASP A 105 0.28 6.60 11.86
C ASP A 105 1.24 5.53 12.46
N GLY A 106 2.54 5.83 12.56
CA GLY A 106 3.55 4.99 13.20
C GLY A 106 4.20 3.95 12.27
N LEU A 107 3.94 4.00 10.97
CA LEU A 107 4.53 3.06 10.02
C LEU A 107 5.93 3.50 9.60
N VAL A 108 6.90 2.61 9.77
CA VAL A 108 8.32 2.89 9.53
C VAL A 108 8.56 3.39 8.11
N ALA A 109 9.23 4.53 7.99
CA ALA A 109 9.54 5.20 6.73
C ALA A 109 8.29 5.51 5.86
N GLY A 110 7.10 5.57 6.45
CA GLY A 110 5.87 5.84 5.72
C GLY A 110 5.49 4.75 4.72
N THR A 111 5.80 3.48 5.04
CA THR A 111 5.42 2.34 4.19
C THR A 111 4.32 1.50 4.82
N PRO A 112 3.14 1.36 4.18
CA PRO A 112 2.03 0.57 4.72
C PRO A 112 2.25 -0.94 4.63
N PHE A 113 3.26 -1.40 3.87
CA PHE A 113 3.48 -2.81 3.58
C PHE A 113 4.67 -3.43 4.31
N SER A 114 5.31 -2.68 5.24
CA SER A 114 6.47 -3.14 6.00
C SER A 114 7.68 -3.48 5.10
N LEU A 115 8.33 -4.62 5.31
CA LEU A 115 9.51 -5.04 4.56
C LEU A 115 9.22 -5.32 3.08
N SER A 116 10.18 -5.00 2.22
CA SER A 116 10.10 -5.27 0.78
C SER A 116 10.19 -6.78 0.49
N HIS A 117 9.94 -7.17 -0.77
CA HIS A 117 10.13 -8.54 -1.24
C HIS A 117 11.54 -8.80 -1.82
N ARG A 118 12.55 -8.02 -1.40
CA ARG A 118 13.95 -8.34 -1.74
C ARG A 118 14.35 -9.65 -1.09
N PHE A 119 15.32 -10.37 -1.69
CA PHE A 119 15.72 -11.70 -1.26
C PHE A 119 15.98 -11.80 0.26
N PHE A 120 16.79 -10.89 0.82
CA PHE A 120 17.10 -10.85 2.26
C PHE A 120 16.00 -10.25 3.16
N GLN A 121 14.83 -9.95 2.60
CA GLN A 121 13.66 -9.46 3.35
C GLN A 121 12.42 -10.34 3.11
N SER A 122 12.62 -11.50 2.49
CA SER A 122 11.55 -12.43 2.12
C SER A 122 11.81 -13.82 2.69
N GLY A 123 10.77 -14.66 2.74
CA GLY A 123 10.88 -16.04 3.17
C GLY A 123 11.54 -16.19 4.54
N PRO A 124 12.62 -16.99 4.65
CA PRO A 124 13.27 -17.27 5.93
C PRO A 124 14.01 -16.06 6.53
N PHE A 125 14.26 -15.02 5.75
CA PHE A 125 14.90 -13.79 6.22
C PHE A 125 13.93 -12.76 6.78
N ARG A 126 12.61 -13.03 6.67
CA ARG A 126 11.59 -12.19 7.28
C ARG A 126 11.52 -12.46 8.78
N PRO A 127 11.25 -11.43 9.62
CA PRO A 127 11.12 -11.63 11.07
C PRO A 127 10.17 -12.78 11.40
N ALA A 128 10.58 -13.64 12.34
CA ALA A 128 9.75 -14.73 12.82
C ALA A 128 8.55 -14.22 13.63
N ASN A 129 7.53 -15.04 13.76
CA ASN A 129 6.37 -14.71 14.60
C ASN A 129 6.70 -14.65 16.11
N VAL A 130 7.81 -15.24 16.55
CA VAL A 130 8.22 -15.27 17.97
C VAL A 130 9.49 -14.46 18.15
N GLU A 131 9.50 -13.57 19.16
CA GLU A 131 10.70 -12.85 19.56
C GLU A 131 11.46 -13.67 20.63
N ARG A 132 12.62 -14.18 20.25
CA ARG A 132 13.45 -15.02 21.14
C ARG A 132 14.03 -14.27 22.34
N ARG A 133 14.20 -12.96 22.25
CA ARG A 133 14.74 -12.10 23.32
C ARG A 133 13.69 -11.63 24.32
N ALA A 134 12.41 -11.85 24.00
CA ALA A 134 11.28 -11.46 24.83
C ALA A 134 10.29 -12.64 24.89
N PRO A 135 10.48 -13.58 25.83
CA PRO A 135 9.59 -14.74 25.98
C PRO A 135 8.13 -14.32 26.11
N GLY A 136 7.26 -14.98 25.34
CA GLY A 136 5.84 -14.67 25.29
C GLY A 136 5.45 -13.55 24.30
N LEU A 137 6.39 -12.85 23.68
CA LEU A 137 6.09 -11.87 22.63
C LEU A 137 5.94 -12.57 21.30
N VAL A 138 4.74 -12.44 20.70
CA VAL A 138 4.39 -13.03 19.41
C VAL A 138 3.92 -11.93 18.47
N PHE A 139 4.44 -11.95 17.23
CA PHE A 139 4.09 -11.01 16.17
C PHE A 139 3.08 -11.61 15.20
N ALA A 140 2.17 -10.76 14.72
CA ALA A 140 1.26 -11.06 13.61
C ALA A 140 1.21 -9.89 12.63
N GLY A 141 0.88 -10.16 11.38
CA GLY A 141 0.70 -9.13 10.35
C GLY A 141 1.76 -9.13 9.27
N CYS A 142 1.81 -8.04 8.50
CA CYS A 142 2.66 -7.93 7.30
C CYS A 142 4.16 -7.79 7.61
N GLY A 143 4.54 -7.39 8.82
CA GLY A 143 5.94 -7.23 9.24
C GLY A 143 6.67 -8.53 9.56
N THR A 144 5.95 -9.64 9.69
CA THR A 144 6.48 -10.97 10.03
C THR A 144 6.13 -12.01 8.97
N VAL A 145 6.57 -13.26 9.16
CA VAL A 145 6.22 -14.36 8.26
C VAL A 145 4.70 -14.64 8.31
N PRO A 146 4.09 -15.06 7.15
CA PRO A 146 4.69 -15.27 5.84
C PRO A 146 4.87 -14.00 4.99
N GLY A 147 4.27 -12.87 5.32
CA GLY A 147 4.51 -11.61 4.62
C GLY A 147 3.29 -10.75 4.35
N VAL A 148 3.34 -9.99 3.27
CA VAL A 148 2.35 -8.98 2.87
C VAL A 148 1.21 -9.59 2.07
N GLY A 149 0.04 -8.97 2.19
CA GLY A 149 -1.20 -9.33 1.49
C GLY A 149 -2.22 -10.00 2.41
N ILE A 150 -3.50 -9.79 2.13
CA ILE A 150 -4.60 -10.28 2.97
C ILE A 150 -4.47 -11.77 3.29
N PRO A 151 -4.23 -12.69 2.32
CA PRO A 151 -4.06 -14.10 2.64
C PRO A 151 -2.88 -14.36 3.59
N MET A 152 -1.76 -13.67 3.38
CA MET A 152 -0.55 -13.86 4.18
C MET A 152 -0.71 -13.33 5.60
N VAL A 153 -1.36 -12.18 5.80
CA VAL A 153 -1.59 -11.65 7.15
C VAL A 153 -2.59 -12.47 7.94
N LEU A 154 -3.59 -13.08 7.27
CA LEU A 154 -4.49 -14.04 7.91
C LEU A 154 -3.75 -15.31 8.38
N VAL A 155 -2.86 -15.84 7.53
CA VAL A 155 -1.98 -16.96 7.92
C VAL A 155 -1.06 -16.56 9.06
N SER A 156 -0.47 -15.36 9.03
CA SER A 156 0.36 -14.85 10.12
C SER A 156 -0.41 -14.78 11.45
N GLY A 157 -1.65 -14.29 11.42
CA GLY A 157 -2.52 -14.26 12.60
C GLY A 157 -2.82 -15.65 13.16
N ARG A 158 -3.12 -16.62 12.28
CA ARG A 158 -3.32 -18.02 12.69
C ARG A 158 -2.07 -18.60 13.34
N LEU A 159 -0.90 -18.45 12.71
CA LEU A 159 0.36 -18.95 13.26
C LEU A 159 0.69 -18.31 14.62
N ALA A 160 0.43 -17.03 14.78
CA ALA A 160 0.60 -16.34 16.06
C ALA A 160 -0.33 -16.92 17.14
N ALA A 161 -1.60 -17.11 16.83
CA ALA A 161 -2.58 -17.69 17.76
C ALA A 161 -2.20 -19.12 18.17
N GLU A 162 -1.81 -19.98 17.23
CA GLU A 162 -1.35 -21.35 17.50
C GLU A 162 -0.16 -21.36 18.47
N ARG A 163 0.80 -20.42 18.31
CA ARG A 163 1.96 -20.29 19.20
C ARG A 163 1.57 -19.84 20.61
N VAL A 164 0.66 -18.89 20.72
CA VAL A 164 0.16 -18.43 22.02
C VAL A 164 -0.56 -19.57 22.76
N VAL A 165 -1.43 -20.30 22.06
CA VAL A 165 -2.18 -21.43 22.66
C VAL A 165 -1.26 -22.60 23.03
N ALA A 166 -0.24 -22.88 22.23
CA ALA A 166 0.74 -23.93 22.53
C ALA A 166 1.73 -23.56 23.65
N GLY A 167 1.63 -22.36 24.22
CA GLY A 167 2.60 -21.88 25.20
C GLY A 167 3.97 -21.72 24.54
N ALA A 168 4.10 -20.82 23.57
CA ALA A 168 5.29 -20.65 22.75
C ALA A 168 6.56 -20.76 23.59
N PRO A 169 7.39 -21.80 23.42
CA PRO A 169 8.68 -21.85 24.08
C PRO A 169 9.52 -20.70 23.56
N SER A 170 10.16 -20.02 24.47
CA SER A 170 11.15 -18.96 24.24
C SER A 170 12.31 -19.46 23.37
#